data_4c0e5112a5e43bdc74486a7db70148a9
#
_entry.id   4c0e5112a5e43bdc74486a7db70148a9
#
_cell.length_a   1.000
_cell.length_b   1.000
_cell.length_c   1.000
_cell.angle_alpha   90.00
_cell.angle_beta   90.00
_cell.angle_gamma   90.00
#
_symmetry.space_group_name_H-M   'P 1'
#
loop_
_entity.id
_entity.type
_entity.pdbx_description
1 polymer ?
#
loop_
_entity_poly.entity_id
_entity_poly.type
_entity_poly.pdbx_seq_one_letter_code
_entity_poly.pdbx_strand_id
1 'polypeptide(L)'
;ATGRCLRAPIRSLVEGATAAVLPIFNTASLVGFGAVVANLPGFAMVQTGLADIDGGPLVSLAISTAVLAGLTGSASGGMTIALEAVGDEYRRLGDAMGLDPGVMHRITSLATGSLDALPHNGAVITLLSICGLGHRQAYGPIFVVAVAIPLLALITCLTVVSF
;
A
#
# COMPACT_ATOMS: atom_id res chain seq x y z
N ALA A 1 7.67 -24.12 41.67
CA ALA A 1 6.89 -23.93 40.41
C ALA A 1 7.08 -22.56 39.76
N THR A 2 7.46 -21.52 40.49
CA THR A 2 7.57 -20.12 40.04
C THR A 2 8.79 -19.85 39.15
N GLY A 3 9.88 -20.60 39.28
CA GLY A 3 11.11 -20.37 38.48
C GLY A 3 11.01 -20.74 37.00
N ARG A 4 10.07 -21.60 36.61
CA ARG A 4 9.85 -21.98 35.20
C ARG A 4 9.04 -20.92 34.43
N CYS A 5 8.17 -20.18 35.10
CA CYS A 5 7.38 -19.11 34.48
C CYS A 5 8.19 -17.86 34.10
N LEU A 6 9.32 -17.60 34.79
CA LEU A 6 10.15 -16.42 34.51
C LEU A 6 11.17 -16.64 33.40
N ARG A 7 11.56 -17.89 33.11
CA ARG A 7 12.48 -18.20 32.00
C ARG A 7 11.78 -18.23 30.62
N ALA A 8 10.51 -18.61 30.57
CA ALA A 8 9.72 -18.65 29.35
C ALA A 8 9.52 -17.28 28.70
N PRO A 9 9.14 -16.19 29.42
CA PRO A 9 8.96 -14.88 28.81
C PRO A 9 10.27 -14.26 28.30
N ILE A 10 11.39 -14.46 29.02
CA ILE A 10 12.70 -13.94 28.55
C ILE A 10 13.14 -14.66 27.25
N ARG A 11 12.97 -15.97 27.20
CA ARG A 11 13.29 -16.73 25.99
C ARG A 11 12.40 -16.30 24.82
N SER A 12 11.11 -16.16 25.04
CA SER A 12 10.17 -15.68 23.99
C SER A 12 10.48 -14.25 23.54
N LEU A 13 10.92 -13.37 24.45
CA LEU A 13 11.38 -12.03 24.10
C LEU A 13 12.62 -12.06 23.20
N VAL A 14 13.61 -12.87 23.54
CA VAL A 14 14.84 -13.01 22.74
C VAL A 14 14.52 -13.61 21.37
N GLU A 15 13.75 -14.68 21.34
CA GLU A 15 13.33 -15.32 20.08
C GLU A 15 12.50 -14.34 19.21
N GLY A 16 11.57 -13.58 19.82
CA GLY A 16 10.77 -12.57 19.14
C GLY A 16 11.62 -11.41 18.61
N ALA A 17 12.55 -10.91 19.41
CA ALA A 17 13.47 -9.85 18.98
C ALA A 17 14.34 -10.31 17.80
N THR A 18 14.86 -11.54 17.85
CA THR A 18 15.65 -12.12 16.75
C THR A 18 14.80 -12.30 15.49
N ALA A 19 13.56 -12.79 15.63
CA ALA A 19 12.65 -12.98 14.51
C ALA A 19 12.20 -11.66 13.88
N ALA A 20 12.20 -10.54 14.61
CA ALA A 20 11.84 -9.23 14.10
C ALA A 20 12.89 -8.59 13.18
N VAL A 21 14.15 -9.02 13.24
CA VAL A 21 15.25 -8.41 12.46
C VAL A 21 15.01 -8.50 10.96
N LEU A 22 14.66 -9.66 10.45
CA LEU A 22 14.40 -9.86 9.03
C LEU A 22 13.20 -9.05 8.51
N PRO A 23 12.04 -9.03 9.17
CA PRO A 23 10.93 -8.15 8.81
C PRO A 23 11.30 -6.67 8.79
N ILE A 24 12.02 -6.19 9.80
CA ILE A 24 12.47 -4.79 9.86
C ILE A 24 13.37 -4.47 8.67
N PHE A 25 14.34 -5.33 8.38
CA PHE A 25 15.28 -5.13 7.28
C PHE A 25 14.57 -5.14 5.92
N ASN A 26 13.65 -6.08 5.70
CA ASN A 26 12.84 -6.16 4.48
C ASN A 26 11.98 -4.90 4.30
N THR A 27 11.32 -4.44 5.36
CA THR A 27 10.50 -3.23 5.31
C THR A 27 11.35 -1.99 5.03
N ALA A 28 12.48 -1.83 5.71
CA ALA A 28 13.40 -0.73 5.47
C ALA A 28 13.96 -0.72 4.03
N SER A 29 14.32 -1.91 3.52
CA SER A 29 14.79 -2.06 2.15
C SER A 29 13.72 -1.70 1.12
N LEU A 30 12.46 -2.08 1.37
CA LEU A 30 11.34 -1.75 0.50
C LEU A 30 11.08 -0.23 0.48
N VAL A 31 11.07 0.41 1.65
CA VAL A 31 10.90 1.88 1.75
C VAL A 31 12.05 2.59 1.00
N GLY A 32 13.29 2.13 1.19
CA GLY A 32 14.44 2.64 0.46
C GLY A 32 14.32 2.44 -1.06
N PHE A 33 13.86 1.28 -1.50
CA PHE A 33 13.60 1.00 -2.91
C PHE A 33 12.51 1.93 -3.47
N GLY A 34 11.40 2.10 -2.76
CA GLY A 34 10.34 3.04 -3.15
C GLY A 34 10.84 4.47 -3.31
N ALA A 35 11.70 4.94 -2.39
CA ALA A 35 12.33 6.25 -2.48
C ALA A 35 13.25 6.39 -3.70
N VAL A 36 14.00 5.35 -4.05
CA VAL A 36 14.82 5.33 -5.28
C VAL A 36 13.94 5.40 -6.53
N VAL A 37 12.89 4.58 -6.59
CA VAL A 37 11.94 4.56 -7.72
C VAL A 37 11.29 5.93 -7.90
N ALA A 38 10.86 6.58 -6.82
CA ALA A 38 10.24 7.91 -6.87
C ALA A 38 11.15 9.00 -7.45
N ASN A 39 12.47 8.83 -7.37
CA ASN A 39 13.45 9.78 -7.94
C ASN A 39 13.86 9.46 -9.38
N LEU A 40 13.33 8.40 -9.99
CA LEU A 40 13.65 8.08 -11.39
C LEU A 40 12.88 8.99 -12.35
N PRO A 41 13.51 9.43 -13.48
CA PRO A 41 12.81 10.23 -14.50
C PRO A 41 11.56 9.55 -15.05
N GLY A 42 11.57 8.21 -15.18
CA GLY A 42 10.42 7.45 -15.61
C GLY A 42 9.23 7.54 -14.65
N PHE A 43 9.48 7.75 -13.35
CA PHE A 43 8.43 7.94 -12.37
C PHE A 43 7.69 9.28 -12.55
N ALA A 44 8.43 10.35 -12.89
CA ALA A 44 7.83 11.64 -13.23
C ALA A 44 6.92 11.55 -14.47
N MET A 45 7.26 10.70 -15.45
CA MET A 45 6.38 10.44 -16.60
C MET A 45 5.08 9.74 -16.17
N VAL A 46 5.16 8.80 -15.24
CA VAL A 46 3.98 8.14 -14.67
C VAL A 46 3.11 9.15 -13.93
N GLN A 47 3.70 10.00 -13.09
CA GLN A 47 2.96 11.05 -12.37
C GLN A 47 2.23 11.99 -13.33
N THR A 48 2.89 12.45 -14.40
CA THR A 48 2.28 13.31 -15.41
C THR A 48 1.12 12.60 -16.12
N GLY A 49 1.31 11.34 -16.53
CA GLY A 49 0.25 10.57 -17.17
C GLY A 49 -0.95 10.26 -16.25
N LEU A 50 -0.72 10.18 -14.93
CA LEU A 50 -1.78 9.97 -13.96
C LEU A 50 -2.60 11.25 -13.69
N ALA A 51 -2.00 12.43 -13.85
CA ALA A 51 -2.69 13.71 -13.70
C ALA A 51 -3.70 13.98 -14.84
N ASP A 52 -3.50 13.37 -16.01
CA ASP A 52 -4.34 13.54 -17.20
C ASP A 52 -5.47 12.49 -17.31
N ILE A 53 -5.75 11.73 -16.25
CA ILE A 53 -6.79 10.70 -16.26
C ILE A 53 -8.19 11.34 -16.26
N ASP A 54 -8.97 11.05 -17.31
CA ASP A 54 -10.38 11.40 -17.40
C ASP A 54 -11.22 10.55 -16.42
N GLY A 55 -12.25 11.14 -15.82
CA GLY A 55 -13.16 10.43 -14.89
C GLY A 55 -13.48 11.20 -13.62
N GLY A 56 -12.99 12.44 -13.52
CA GLY A 56 -13.17 13.28 -12.36
C GLY A 56 -12.17 13.04 -11.24
N PRO A 57 -12.10 13.96 -10.25
CA PRO A 57 -11.03 13.96 -9.26
C PRO A 57 -10.98 12.72 -8.38
N LEU A 58 -12.12 12.10 -8.06
CA LEU A 58 -12.14 10.88 -7.24
C LEU A 58 -11.56 9.66 -7.96
N VAL A 59 -11.91 9.48 -9.24
CA VAL A 59 -11.42 8.36 -10.04
C VAL A 59 -9.93 8.51 -10.31
N SER A 60 -9.52 9.71 -10.71
CA SER A 60 -8.12 10.00 -10.99
C SER A 60 -7.25 9.87 -9.73
N LEU A 61 -7.70 10.39 -8.58
CA LEU A 61 -7.03 10.21 -7.30
C LEU A 61 -6.91 8.73 -6.90
N ALA A 62 -7.98 7.95 -7.08
CA ALA A 62 -7.99 6.52 -6.78
C ALA A 62 -6.98 5.74 -7.63
N ILE A 63 -6.99 5.97 -8.95
CA ILE A 63 -6.08 5.30 -9.89
C ILE A 63 -4.64 5.70 -9.59
N SER A 64 -4.36 6.99 -9.43
CA SER A 64 -3.03 7.50 -9.12
C SER A 64 -2.47 6.87 -7.84
N THR A 65 -3.27 6.85 -6.79
CA THR A 65 -2.86 6.29 -5.49
C THR A 65 -2.65 4.78 -5.56
N ALA A 66 -3.56 4.04 -6.22
CA ALA A 66 -3.43 2.60 -6.39
C ALA A 66 -2.18 2.21 -7.20
N VAL A 67 -1.95 2.90 -8.33
CA VAL A 67 -0.79 2.65 -9.19
C VAL A 67 0.52 2.96 -8.46
N LEU A 68 0.59 4.09 -7.75
CA LEU A 68 1.81 4.47 -7.01
C LEU A 68 2.07 3.54 -5.83
N ALA A 69 1.03 3.09 -5.12
CA ALA A 69 1.15 2.06 -4.09
C ALA A 69 1.62 0.73 -4.67
N GLY A 70 1.09 0.33 -5.82
CA GLY A 70 1.53 -0.86 -6.54
C GLY A 70 2.97 -0.78 -7.01
N LEU A 71 3.40 0.31 -7.59
CA LEU A 71 4.77 0.52 -8.07
C LEU A 71 5.79 0.51 -6.93
N THR A 72 5.46 1.15 -5.82
CA THR A 72 6.35 1.21 -4.64
C THR A 72 6.27 -0.06 -3.79
N GLY A 73 5.25 -0.89 -3.98
CA GLY A 73 4.98 -2.05 -3.12
C GLY A 73 4.72 -1.67 -1.66
N SER A 74 4.15 -0.49 -1.43
CA SER A 74 3.89 0.04 -0.10
C SER A 74 2.66 0.95 -0.09
N ALA A 75 1.65 0.61 0.70
CA ALA A 75 0.45 1.43 0.84
C ALA A 75 0.80 2.85 1.34
N SER A 76 1.52 2.96 2.44
CA SER A 76 1.88 4.26 3.03
C SER A 76 2.86 5.04 2.14
N GLY A 77 3.88 4.38 1.58
CA GLY A 77 4.83 5.00 0.68
C GLY A 77 4.16 5.52 -0.59
N GLY A 78 3.37 4.69 -1.25
CA GLY A 78 2.63 5.08 -2.45
C GLY A 78 1.63 6.20 -2.20
N MET A 79 0.90 6.16 -1.07
CA MET A 79 -0.01 7.23 -0.68
C MET A 79 0.71 8.56 -0.43
N THR A 80 1.82 8.54 0.31
CA THR A 80 2.62 9.74 0.57
C THR A 80 3.06 10.37 -0.74
N ILE A 81 3.66 9.59 -1.63
CA ILE A 81 4.12 10.08 -2.93
C ILE A 81 2.96 10.62 -3.78
N ALA A 82 1.82 9.92 -3.80
CA ALA A 82 0.65 10.38 -4.55
C ALA A 82 0.13 11.72 -4.01
N LEU A 83 0.00 11.84 -2.69
CA LEU A 83 -0.51 13.08 -2.07
C LEU A 83 0.47 14.24 -2.19
N GLU A 84 1.78 14.00 -2.11
CA GLU A 84 2.80 15.02 -2.35
C GLU A 84 2.79 15.51 -3.82
N ALA A 85 2.56 14.59 -4.77
CA ALA A 85 2.59 14.92 -6.19
C ALA A 85 1.33 15.63 -6.69
N VAL A 86 0.17 15.18 -6.26
CA VAL A 86 -1.12 15.60 -6.84
C VAL A 86 -2.20 15.96 -5.79
N GLY A 87 -1.89 15.83 -4.50
CA GLY A 87 -2.86 16.00 -3.41
C GLY A 87 -3.49 17.40 -3.35
N ASP A 88 -2.70 18.44 -3.50
CA ASP A 88 -3.18 19.84 -3.46
C ASP A 88 -4.11 20.14 -4.65
N GLU A 89 -3.79 19.63 -5.83
CA GLU A 89 -4.62 19.79 -7.02
C GLU A 89 -5.96 19.06 -6.86
N TYR A 90 -5.93 17.80 -6.41
CA TYR A 90 -7.17 17.05 -6.17
C TYR A 90 -8.02 17.65 -5.05
N ARG A 91 -7.39 18.21 -4.02
CA ARG A 91 -8.10 18.94 -2.98
C ARG A 91 -8.81 20.17 -3.55
N ARG A 92 -8.11 20.97 -4.34
CA ARG A 92 -8.66 22.14 -5.00
C ARG A 92 -9.83 21.80 -5.92
N LEU A 93 -9.68 20.73 -6.74
CA LEU A 93 -10.73 20.25 -7.61
C LEU A 93 -11.93 19.69 -6.83
N GLY A 94 -11.67 18.97 -5.75
CA GLY A 94 -12.69 18.44 -4.84
C GLY A 94 -13.50 19.56 -4.20
N ASP A 95 -12.85 20.59 -3.68
CA ASP A 95 -13.51 21.78 -3.09
C ASP A 95 -14.36 22.51 -4.13
N ALA A 96 -13.86 22.65 -5.37
CA ALA A 96 -14.60 23.28 -6.47
C ALA A 96 -15.86 22.49 -6.90
N MET A 97 -15.85 21.18 -6.72
CA MET A 97 -16.97 20.27 -7.03
C MET A 97 -17.87 19.97 -5.82
N GLY A 98 -17.55 20.53 -4.64
CA GLY A 98 -18.30 20.29 -3.41
C GLY A 98 -18.13 18.87 -2.85
N LEU A 99 -17.03 18.20 -3.17
CA LEU A 99 -16.74 16.85 -2.66
C LEU A 99 -16.32 16.92 -1.18
N ASP A 100 -16.88 16.01 -0.37
CA ASP A 100 -16.49 15.88 1.03
C ASP A 100 -15.02 15.37 1.13
N PRO A 101 -14.12 16.12 1.80
CA PRO A 101 -12.75 15.67 2.04
C PRO A 101 -12.66 14.30 2.72
N GLY A 102 -13.64 13.94 3.56
CA GLY A 102 -13.76 12.63 4.18
C GLY A 102 -13.99 11.51 3.17
N VAL A 103 -14.72 11.78 2.10
CA VAL A 103 -14.91 10.82 0.98
C VAL A 103 -13.60 10.67 0.22
N MET A 104 -12.92 11.75 -0.11
CA MET A 104 -11.63 11.71 -0.79
C MET A 104 -10.59 10.91 0.01
N HIS A 105 -10.52 11.14 1.32
CA HIS A 105 -9.64 10.39 2.22
C HIS A 105 -9.95 8.88 2.22
N ARG A 106 -11.21 8.49 2.29
CA ARG A 106 -11.62 7.08 2.29
C ARG A 106 -11.29 6.39 0.97
N ILE A 107 -11.55 7.05 -0.16
CA ILE A 107 -11.20 6.54 -1.49
C ILE A 107 -9.69 6.37 -1.62
N THR A 108 -8.91 7.36 -1.20
CA THR A 108 -7.43 7.28 -1.19
C THR A 108 -6.95 6.09 -0.35
N SER A 109 -7.50 5.90 0.84
CA SER A 109 -7.13 4.80 1.74
C SER A 109 -7.48 3.42 1.16
N LEU A 110 -8.64 3.28 0.52
CA LEU A 110 -9.03 2.05 -0.17
C LEU A 110 -8.14 1.79 -1.38
N ALA A 111 -7.83 2.83 -2.14
CA ALA A 111 -7.03 2.74 -3.35
C ALA A 111 -5.60 2.24 -3.05
N THR A 112 -4.97 2.75 -1.99
CA THR A 112 -3.63 2.29 -1.59
C THR A 112 -3.60 0.81 -1.25
N GLY A 113 -4.62 0.30 -0.54
CA GLY A 113 -4.73 -1.10 -0.15
C GLY A 113 -5.11 -2.05 -1.29
N SER A 114 -5.39 -1.52 -2.50
CA SER A 114 -5.83 -2.37 -3.62
C SER A 114 -4.67 -2.99 -4.41
N LEU A 115 -3.55 -2.30 -4.58
CA LEU A 115 -2.41 -2.78 -5.37
C LEU A 115 -1.10 -2.84 -4.58
N ASP A 116 -1.08 -2.49 -3.31
CA ASP A 116 0.15 -2.50 -2.51
C ASP A 116 0.70 -3.92 -2.26
N ALA A 117 -0.18 -4.93 -2.19
CA ALA A 117 0.17 -6.32 -1.92
C ALA A 117 0.61 -7.13 -3.16
N LEU A 118 1.21 -6.47 -4.16
CA LEU A 118 1.80 -7.15 -5.32
C LEU A 118 2.98 -8.06 -4.91
N PRO A 119 3.43 -9.01 -5.76
CA PRO A 119 4.41 -10.02 -5.37
C PRO A 119 5.73 -9.47 -4.83
N HIS A 120 6.12 -8.25 -5.19
CA HIS A 120 7.34 -7.59 -4.73
C HIS A 120 7.17 -6.82 -3.41
N ASN A 121 5.96 -6.78 -2.84
CA ASN A 121 5.72 -6.14 -1.55
C ASN A 121 6.53 -6.82 -0.43
N GLY A 122 7.23 -6.03 0.39
CA GLY A 122 8.08 -6.52 1.47
C GLY A 122 7.32 -7.28 2.55
N ALA A 123 6.08 -6.91 2.85
CA ALA A 123 5.25 -7.63 3.81
C ALA A 123 4.85 -9.01 3.27
N VAL A 124 4.52 -9.12 1.97
CA VAL A 124 4.24 -10.39 1.30
C VAL A 124 5.49 -11.29 1.32
N ILE A 125 6.65 -10.75 0.93
CA ILE A 125 7.93 -11.49 0.95
C ILE A 125 8.25 -11.97 2.36
N THR A 126 8.09 -11.11 3.36
CA THR A 126 8.35 -11.43 4.77
C THR A 126 7.39 -12.51 5.27
N LEU A 127 6.09 -12.39 4.99
CA LEU A 127 5.09 -13.39 5.37
C LEU A 127 5.44 -14.76 4.79
N LEU A 128 5.73 -14.82 3.49
CA LEU A 128 6.10 -16.05 2.82
C LEU A 128 7.38 -16.66 3.41
N SER A 129 8.38 -15.83 3.69
CA SER A 129 9.65 -16.26 4.31
C SER A 129 9.44 -16.87 5.69
N ILE A 130 8.61 -16.24 6.54
CA ILE A 130 8.29 -16.75 7.88
C ILE A 130 7.54 -18.09 7.81
N CYS A 131 6.62 -18.21 6.84
CA CYS A 131 5.86 -19.45 6.63
C CYS A 131 6.66 -20.54 5.90
N GLY A 132 7.86 -20.27 5.40
CA GLY A 132 8.65 -21.20 4.61
C GLY A 132 8.01 -21.54 3.26
N LEU A 133 7.21 -20.62 2.69
CA LEU A 133 6.45 -20.80 1.45
C LEU A 133 7.03 -19.95 0.33
N GLY A 134 6.94 -20.44 -0.89
CA GLY A 134 7.27 -19.68 -2.09
C GLY A 134 6.04 -18.97 -2.69
N HIS A 135 6.27 -17.93 -3.49
CA HIS A 135 5.21 -17.22 -4.20
C HIS A 135 4.31 -18.15 -5.02
N ARG A 136 4.90 -19.13 -5.72
CA ARG A 136 4.12 -20.10 -6.53
C ARG A 136 3.13 -20.92 -5.72
N GLN A 137 3.41 -21.12 -4.43
CA GLN A 137 2.61 -21.97 -3.55
C GLN A 137 1.48 -21.19 -2.86
N ALA A 138 1.73 -19.94 -2.47
CA ALA A 138 0.84 -19.21 -1.58
C ALA A 138 0.38 -17.84 -2.10
N TYR A 139 0.98 -17.29 -3.16
CA TYR A 139 0.59 -15.96 -3.62
C TYR A 139 -0.81 -15.90 -4.23
N GLY A 140 -1.31 -16.97 -4.82
CA GLY A 140 -2.66 -16.99 -5.40
C GLY A 140 -3.76 -16.58 -4.42
N PRO A 141 -3.91 -17.24 -3.27
CA PRO A 141 -4.82 -16.80 -2.21
C PRO A 141 -4.55 -15.39 -1.69
N ILE A 142 -3.29 -14.99 -1.53
CA ILE A 142 -2.91 -13.63 -1.11
C ILE A 142 -3.41 -12.61 -2.13
N PHE A 143 -3.21 -12.86 -3.42
CA PHE A 143 -3.69 -11.99 -4.50
C PHE A 143 -5.22 -11.79 -4.44
N VAL A 144 -5.96 -12.87 -4.25
CA VAL A 144 -7.42 -12.78 -4.16
C VAL A 144 -7.86 -11.92 -2.98
N VAL A 145 -7.31 -12.18 -1.79
CA VAL A 145 -7.74 -11.51 -0.56
C VAL A 145 -7.20 -10.08 -0.44
N ALA A 146 -5.94 -9.87 -0.83
CA ALA A 146 -5.24 -8.61 -0.60
C ALA A 146 -5.19 -7.68 -1.84
N VAL A 147 -5.56 -8.16 -3.02
CA VAL A 147 -5.59 -7.34 -4.24
C VAL A 147 -6.98 -7.35 -4.88
N ALA A 148 -7.50 -8.52 -5.26
CA ALA A 148 -8.73 -8.59 -6.04
C ALA A 148 -9.96 -8.10 -5.25
N ILE A 149 -10.12 -8.53 -3.99
CA ILE A 149 -11.24 -8.10 -3.14
C ILE A 149 -11.16 -6.60 -2.82
N PRO A 150 -10.02 -6.02 -2.37
CA PRO A 150 -9.91 -4.58 -2.16
C PRO A 150 -10.13 -3.76 -3.44
N LEU A 151 -9.67 -4.23 -4.59
CA LEU A 151 -9.92 -3.57 -5.87
C LEU A 151 -11.41 -3.55 -6.23
N LEU A 152 -12.12 -4.66 -6.04
CA LEU A 152 -13.58 -4.72 -6.23
C LEU A 152 -14.30 -3.80 -5.25
N ALA A 153 -13.86 -3.74 -3.99
CA ALA A 153 -14.41 -2.81 -3.01
C ALA A 153 -14.19 -1.35 -3.42
N LEU A 154 -13.00 -0.99 -3.91
CA LEU A 154 -12.70 0.34 -4.43
C LEU A 154 -13.63 0.71 -5.59
N ILE A 155 -13.77 -0.17 -6.59
CA ILE A 155 -14.66 0.04 -7.75
C ILE A 155 -16.10 0.24 -7.28
N THR A 156 -16.58 -0.60 -6.35
CA THR A 156 -17.92 -0.47 -5.80
C THR A 156 -18.11 0.85 -5.06
N CYS A 157 -17.15 1.25 -4.22
CA CYS A 157 -17.22 2.53 -3.52
C CYS A 157 -17.20 3.71 -4.49
N LEU A 158 -16.36 3.68 -5.53
CA LEU A 158 -16.32 4.73 -6.55
C LEU A 158 -17.66 4.82 -7.29
N THR A 159 -18.27 3.70 -7.67
CA THR A 159 -19.58 3.72 -8.33
C THR A 159 -20.66 4.29 -7.43
N VAL A 160 -20.72 3.89 -6.16
CA VAL A 160 -21.73 4.39 -5.21
C VAL A 160 -21.59 5.89 -4.92
N VAL A 161 -20.37 6.39 -4.90
CA VAL A 161 -20.11 7.82 -4.60
C VAL A 161 -20.26 8.72 -5.83
N SER A 162 -20.13 8.14 -7.04
CA SER A 162 -20.26 8.90 -8.31
C SER A 162 -21.71 9.03 -8.79
N PHE A 163 -22.65 8.31 -8.17
CA PHE A 163 -24.08 8.36 -8.42
C PHE A 163 -24.85 8.92 -7.22
#